data_4e1e57bfe444f9b60c7e433be76ee0d1
#
_entry.id   4e1e57bfe444f9b60c7e433be76ee0d1
#
_cell.length_a   1.000
_cell.length_b   1.000
_cell.length_c   1.000
_cell.angle_alpha   90.00
_cell.angle_beta   90.00
_cell.angle_gamma   90.00
#
_symmetry.space_group_name_H-M   'P 1'
#
loop_
_entity.id
_entity.type
_entity.pdbx_description
1 polymer ?
#
loop_
_entity_poly.entity_id
_entity_poly.type
_entity_poly.pdbx_seq_one_letter_code
_entity_poly.pdbx_strand_id
1 'polypeptide(L)'
;MRFFQFVFVVVIVLNSQSLFAQVPAFDKLEMLYDQQHFGIVYRRANRLLDNPEYDFSQIPKYYKAISSLQLAQNPYWKARQNNAIDESFDLLSKVKSSAKGKLIFEAHYNELSSLRTDLESWVSDLKRQGKQEDANYLANKIARLFEGINVLEDTKAPEIKYDASANVNLKERIEIIDFAKKQLGVPYVSAGDNPSGFDCSGFTTYVMNNAGVKLPRRAKDQYEAAQKIKERDAQIGDLVFFSNGTEISHVGIIISELGKPKTMIHASSSKGISIVEIDSSNYWKPRVVGYGRFVP
;
A
#
# COMPACT_ATOMS: atom_id res chain seq x y z
N MET A 1 59.77 40.44 -8.46
CA MET A 1 58.74 39.54 -9.02
C MET A 1 58.15 38.69 -7.90
N ARG A 2 56.97 39.01 -7.43
CA ARG A 2 56.25 38.24 -6.37
C ARG A 2 55.19 37.40 -7.04
N PHE A 3 55.35 36.08 -6.97
CA PHE A 3 54.34 35.11 -7.43
C PHE A 3 53.23 35.03 -6.40
N PHE A 4 52.01 35.42 -6.75
CA PHE A 4 50.79 35.15 -6.01
C PHE A 4 50.31 33.72 -6.36
N GLN A 5 50.38 32.78 -5.41
CA GLN A 5 49.74 31.52 -5.52
C GLN A 5 48.27 31.67 -5.14
N PHE A 6 47.38 31.50 -6.09
CA PHE A 6 45.94 31.37 -5.86
C PHE A 6 45.67 29.93 -5.36
N VAL A 7 45.31 29.80 -4.10
CA VAL A 7 44.77 28.54 -3.59
C VAL A 7 43.28 28.49 -3.91
N PHE A 8 42.90 27.62 -4.82
CA PHE A 8 41.49 27.28 -5.08
C PHE A 8 41.03 26.37 -3.99
N VAL A 9 40.21 26.86 -3.03
CA VAL A 9 39.47 26.05 -2.09
C VAL A 9 38.23 25.52 -2.79
N VAL A 10 38.25 24.27 -3.24
CA VAL A 10 37.07 23.56 -3.72
C VAL A 10 36.23 23.17 -2.51
N VAL A 11 35.18 23.95 -2.25
CA VAL A 11 34.16 23.58 -1.28
C VAL A 11 33.29 22.48 -1.93
N ILE A 12 33.60 21.23 -1.60
CA ILE A 12 32.72 20.10 -1.91
C ILE A 12 31.52 20.21 -0.98
N VAL A 13 30.44 20.81 -1.46
CA VAL A 13 29.12 20.69 -0.79
C VAL A 13 28.68 19.24 -0.96
N LEU A 14 28.99 18.43 0.03
CA LEU A 14 28.37 17.12 0.19
C LEU A 14 26.86 17.36 0.45
N ASN A 15 26.08 17.36 -0.62
CA ASN A 15 24.64 17.15 -0.51
C ASN A 15 24.43 15.77 0.13
N SER A 16 24.30 15.76 1.45
CA SER A 16 23.74 14.63 2.18
C SER A 16 22.25 14.54 1.87
N GLN A 17 21.92 14.14 0.62
CA GLN A 17 20.68 13.43 0.43
C GLN A 17 20.82 12.17 1.28
N SER A 18 20.15 12.16 2.42
CA SER A 18 19.92 10.95 3.18
C SER A 18 19.15 10.01 2.24
N LEU A 19 19.93 9.20 1.50
CA LEU A 19 19.40 7.97 0.96
C LEU A 19 18.79 7.26 2.18
N PHE A 20 17.47 7.22 2.26
CA PHE A 20 16.78 6.22 3.03
C PHE A 20 17.17 4.90 2.36
N ALA A 21 18.25 4.31 2.84
CA ALA A 21 18.66 3.00 2.42
C ALA A 21 17.45 2.09 2.72
N GLN A 22 16.84 1.57 1.67
CA GLN A 22 15.77 0.59 1.80
C GLN A 22 16.33 -0.56 2.64
N VAL A 23 15.65 -0.87 3.74
CA VAL A 23 16.02 -1.98 4.61
C VAL A 23 15.16 -3.17 4.20
N PRO A 24 15.71 -4.19 3.49
CA PRO A 24 14.92 -5.29 2.95
C PRO A 24 14.06 -6.01 3.99
N ALA A 25 14.49 -5.98 5.25
CA ALA A 25 13.73 -6.55 6.35
C ALA A 25 12.43 -5.78 6.62
N PHE A 26 12.43 -4.44 6.46
CA PHE A 26 11.24 -3.59 6.67
C PHE A 26 10.29 -3.70 5.48
N ASP A 27 10.81 -3.67 4.26
CA ASP A 27 10.02 -3.89 3.04
C ASP A 27 9.30 -5.24 3.08
N LYS A 28 9.96 -6.25 3.66
CA LYS A 28 9.36 -7.57 3.85
C LYS A 28 8.22 -7.56 4.88
N LEU A 29 8.31 -6.75 5.95
CA LEU A 29 7.20 -6.59 6.90
C LEU A 29 5.99 -5.95 6.22
N GLU A 30 6.22 -4.85 5.50
CA GLU A 30 5.20 -4.12 4.74
C GLU A 30 4.50 -5.05 3.75
N MET A 31 5.26 -5.72 2.87
CA MET A 31 4.72 -6.65 1.89
C MET A 31 3.87 -7.77 2.53
N LEU A 32 4.33 -8.35 3.64
CA LEU A 32 3.60 -9.40 4.34
C LEU A 32 2.35 -8.87 5.05
N TYR A 33 2.38 -7.62 5.54
CA TYR A 33 1.22 -6.97 6.12
C TYR A 33 0.16 -6.73 5.05
N ASP A 34 0.56 -6.21 3.89
CA ASP A 34 -0.29 -6.03 2.73
C ASP A 34 -0.93 -7.35 2.26
N GLN A 35 -0.22 -8.45 2.37
CA GLN A 35 -0.72 -9.79 2.09
C GLN A 35 -1.55 -10.38 3.25
N GLN A 36 -1.90 -9.59 4.25
CA GLN A 36 -2.65 -10.00 5.46
C GLN A 36 -2.02 -11.16 6.25
N HIS A 37 -0.72 -11.39 6.07
CA HIS A 37 0.02 -12.41 6.82
C HIS A 37 0.39 -11.91 8.23
N PHE A 38 -0.58 -11.34 8.95
CA PHE A 38 -0.37 -10.64 10.23
C PHE A 38 0.40 -11.47 11.25
N GLY A 39 0.15 -12.80 11.33
CA GLY A 39 0.88 -13.69 12.22
C GLY A 39 2.37 -13.83 11.87
N ILE A 40 2.73 -13.74 10.58
CA ILE A 40 4.12 -13.76 10.13
C ILE A 40 4.76 -12.40 10.41
N VAL A 41 4.05 -11.31 10.11
CA VAL A 41 4.49 -9.93 10.39
C VAL A 41 4.81 -9.77 11.87
N TYR A 42 3.89 -10.12 12.75
CA TYR A 42 4.07 -10.06 14.20
C TYR A 42 5.35 -10.76 14.66
N ARG A 43 5.55 -12.02 14.25
CA ARG A 43 6.73 -12.79 14.62
C ARG A 43 8.03 -12.23 14.05
N ARG A 44 8.02 -11.74 12.80
CA ARG A 44 9.19 -11.12 12.17
C ARG A 44 9.53 -9.78 12.81
N ALA A 45 8.54 -8.92 13.01
CA ALA A 45 8.70 -7.64 13.66
C ALA A 45 9.29 -7.81 15.08
N ASN A 46 8.78 -8.79 15.84
CA ASN A 46 9.33 -9.10 17.17
C ASN A 46 10.81 -9.51 17.12
N ARG A 47 11.22 -10.39 16.16
CA ARG A 47 12.63 -10.75 15.99
C ARG A 47 13.51 -9.57 15.60
N LEU A 48 13.01 -8.62 14.81
CA LEU A 48 13.76 -7.42 14.46
C LEU A 48 13.95 -6.50 15.66
N LEU A 49 13.00 -6.49 16.61
CA LEU A 49 13.14 -5.75 17.87
C LEU A 49 14.19 -6.33 18.81
N ASP A 50 14.49 -7.63 18.68
CA ASP A 50 15.51 -8.31 19.46
C ASP A 50 16.92 -8.14 18.83
N ASN A 51 17.04 -7.51 17.65
CA ASN A 51 18.30 -7.30 16.94
C ASN A 51 18.71 -5.82 16.98
N PRO A 52 19.81 -5.46 17.68
CA PRO A 52 20.30 -4.08 17.80
C PRO A 52 20.58 -3.39 16.46
N GLU A 53 20.83 -4.14 15.39
CA GLU A 53 21.03 -3.60 14.04
C GLU A 53 19.86 -2.73 13.58
N TYR A 54 18.63 -2.98 14.08
CA TYR A 54 17.41 -2.30 13.67
C TYR A 54 16.89 -1.26 14.68
N ASP A 55 17.62 -0.99 15.77
CA ASP A 55 17.22 -0.04 16.82
C ASP A 55 17.08 1.41 16.31
N PHE A 56 17.70 1.71 15.19
CA PHE A 56 17.62 3.03 14.56
C PHE A 56 16.22 3.38 14.03
N SER A 57 15.33 2.39 13.89
CA SER A 57 14.01 2.56 13.25
C SER A 57 12.86 2.19 14.19
N GLN A 58 11.71 2.86 14.00
CA GLN A 58 10.46 2.52 14.67
C GLN A 58 9.58 1.56 13.84
N ILE A 59 9.97 1.21 12.62
CA ILE A 59 9.23 0.33 11.70
C ILE A 59 8.91 -1.03 12.33
N PRO A 60 9.84 -1.75 12.98
CA PRO A 60 9.50 -3.02 13.63
C PRO A 60 8.45 -2.88 14.73
N LYS A 61 8.51 -1.79 15.54
CA LYS A 61 7.50 -1.51 16.58
C LYS A 61 6.13 -1.24 15.96
N TYR A 62 6.11 -0.46 14.90
CA TYR A 62 4.90 -0.13 14.14
C TYR A 62 4.24 -1.40 13.60
N TYR A 63 4.95 -2.22 12.83
CA TYR A 63 4.38 -3.44 12.25
C TYR A 63 4.03 -4.52 13.29
N LYS A 64 4.78 -4.62 14.39
CA LYS A 64 4.39 -5.47 15.51
C LYS A 64 3.03 -5.07 16.06
N ALA A 65 2.83 -3.79 16.30
CA ALA A 65 1.61 -3.29 16.92
C ALA A 65 0.38 -3.38 16.00
N ILE A 66 0.49 -2.94 14.73
CA ILE A 66 -0.65 -3.00 13.81
C ILE A 66 -1.05 -4.44 13.47
N SER A 67 -0.08 -5.36 13.30
CA SER A 67 -0.38 -6.77 13.09
C SER A 67 -0.98 -7.45 14.31
N SER A 68 -0.56 -7.04 15.51
CA SER A 68 -1.12 -7.51 16.78
C SER A 68 -2.59 -7.10 16.92
N LEU A 69 -2.95 -5.85 16.55
CA LEU A 69 -4.34 -5.38 16.57
C LEU A 69 -5.24 -6.14 15.59
N GLN A 70 -4.73 -6.44 14.40
CA GLN A 70 -5.44 -7.28 13.44
C GLN A 70 -5.67 -8.71 13.98
N LEU A 71 -4.66 -9.30 14.59
CA LEU A 71 -4.75 -10.64 15.19
C LEU A 71 -5.67 -10.69 16.41
N ALA A 72 -5.76 -9.60 17.19
CA ALA A 72 -6.58 -9.53 18.40
C ALA A 72 -8.10 -9.66 18.14
N GLN A 73 -8.53 -9.48 16.90
CA GLN A 73 -9.90 -9.74 16.47
C GLN A 73 -10.23 -11.24 16.46
N ASN A 74 -9.20 -12.11 16.42
CA ASN A 74 -9.38 -13.55 16.49
C ASN A 74 -9.42 -14.00 17.97
N PRO A 75 -10.53 -14.62 18.45
CA PRO A 75 -10.69 -15.03 19.86
C PRO A 75 -9.60 -16.01 20.34
N TYR A 76 -9.17 -16.93 19.47
CA TYR A 76 -8.14 -17.92 19.84
C TYR A 76 -6.77 -17.29 20.03
N TRP A 77 -6.45 -16.27 19.25
CA TRP A 77 -5.20 -15.51 19.39
C TRP A 77 -5.27 -14.61 20.64
N LYS A 78 -6.39 -13.89 20.83
CA LYS A 78 -6.63 -13.03 21.99
C LYS A 78 -6.53 -13.81 23.31
N ALA A 79 -7.03 -15.03 23.37
CA ALA A 79 -6.97 -15.88 24.56
C ALA A 79 -5.53 -16.24 24.98
N ARG A 80 -4.58 -16.24 24.03
CA ARG A 80 -3.15 -16.52 24.27
C ARG A 80 -2.32 -15.26 24.54
N GLN A 81 -2.85 -14.10 24.19
CA GLN A 81 -2.19 -12.80 24.25
C GLN A 81 -3.13 -11.79 24.93
N ASN A 82 -3.39 -12.00 26.23
CA ASN A 82 -4.42 -11.27 26.97
C ASN A 82 -4.27 -9.75 26.94
N ASN A 83 -3.03 -9.24 26.89
CA ASN A 83 -2.72 -7.80 26.91
C ASN A 83 -2.46 -7.22 25.53
N ALA A 84 -2.67 -7.99 24.47
CA ALA A 84 -2.28 -7.59 23.10
C ALA A 84 -2.83 -6.24 22.66
N ILE A 85 -4.07 -5.94 23.03
CA ILE A 85 -4.71 -4.66 22.69
C ILE A 85 -3.96 -3.52 23.36
N ASP A 86 -3.77 -3.59 24.68
CA ASP A 86 -3.09 -2.53 25.45
C ASP A 86 -1.67 -2.33 25.00
N GLU A 87 -0.90 -3.40 24.90
CA GLU A 87 0.49 -3.36 24.44
C GLU A 87 0.62 -2.73 23.04
N SER A 88 -0.31 -3.06 22.15
CA SER A 88 -0.29 -2.54 20.78
C SER A 88 -0.63 -1.05 20.73
N PHE A 89 -1.67 -0.61 21.45
CA PHE A 89 -2.01 0.82 21.52
C PHE A 89 -0.92 1.65 22.20
N ASP A 90 -0.32 1.12 23.28
CA ASP A 90 0.81 1.78 23.96
C ASP A 90 2.04 1.87 23.06
N LEU A 91 2.33 0.81 22.32
CA LEU A 91 3.45 0.77 21.39
C LEU A 91 3.26 1.76 20.25
N LEU A 92 2.06 1.81 19.63
CA LEU A 92 1.74 2.78 18.59
C LEU A 92 1.75 4.22 19.11
N SER A 93 1.28 4.46 20.33
CA SER A 93 1.34 5.78 20.97
C SER A 93 2.78 6.24 21.16
N LYS A 94 3.68 5.36 21.59
CA LYS A 94 5.12 5.63 21.70
C LYS A 94 5.75 5.89 20.32
N VAL A 95 5.36 5.14 19.29
CA VAL A 95 5.80 5.40 17.91
C VAL A 95 5.32 6.79 17.49
N LYS A 96 4.01 7.09 17.60
CA LYS A 96 3.38 8.36 17.20
C LYS A 96 4.04 9.57 17.87
N SER A 97 4.44 9.47 19.13
CA SER A 97 5.05 10.56 19.89
C SER A 97 6.49 10.87 19.47
N SER A 98 7.19 9.96 18.81
CA SER A 98 8.58 10.16 18.39
C SER A 98 8.67 10.91 17.05
N ALA A 99 9.72 11.70 16.84
CA ALA A 99 9.92 12.42 15.58
C ALA A 99 9.98 11.48 14.35
N LYS A 100 10.70 10.35 14.45
CA LYS A 100 10.75 9.34 13.40
C LYS A 100 9.41 8.63 13.21
N GLY A 101 8.66 8.41 14.28
CA GLY A 101 7.37 7.76 14.24
C GLY A 101 6.28 8.61 13.58
N LYS A 102 6.32 9.94 13.72
CA LYS A 102 5.42 10.85 12.99
C LYS A 102 5.55 10.67 11.48
N LEU A 103 6.78 10.58 10.97
CA LEU A 103 7.04 10.31 9.55
C LEU A 103 6.50 8.95 9.11
N ILE A 104 6.55 7.93 9.98
CA ILE A 104 5.95 6.62 9.71
C ILE A 104 4.43 6.74 9.62
N PHE A 105 3.79 7.43 10.55
CA PHE A 105 2.33 7.65 10.54
C PHE A 105 1.88 8.42 9.30
N GLU A 106 2.64 9.39 8.83
CA GLU A 106 2.39 10.11 7.58
C GLU A 106 2.56 9.20 6.36
N ALA A 107 3.67 8.45 6.30
CA ALA A 107 3.96 7.54 5.18
C ALA A 107 2.95 6.39 5.06
N HIS A 108 2.44 5.88 6.21
CA HIS A 108 1.51 4.76 6.29
C HIS A 108 0.07 5.20 6.63
N TYR A 109 -0.31 6.42 6.26
CA TYR A 109 -1.62 6.98 6.58
C TYR A 109 -2.79 6.09 6.11
N ASN A 110 -2.73 5.60 4.88
CA ASN A 110 -3.78 4.75 4.30
C ASN A 110 -3.89 3.39 5.02
N GLU A 111 -2.76 2.82 5.43
CA GLU A 111 -2.67 1.58 6.19
C GLU A 111 -3.30 1.76 7.59
N LEU A 112 -2.98 2.87 8.24
CA LEU A 112 -3.57 3.23 9.53
C LEU A 112 -5.07 3.56 9.43
N SER A 113 -5.50 4.22 8.36
CA SER A 113 -6.90 4.51 8.11
C SER A 113 -7.70 3.22 7.88
N SER A 114 -7.15 2.26 7.12
CA SER A 114 -7.75 0.93 6.96
C SER A 114 -7.83 0.17 8.28
N LEU A 115 -6.74 0.15 9.05
CA LEU A 115 -6.74 -0.46 10.39
C LEU A 115 -7.81 0.17 11.29
N ARG A 116 -7.94 1.51 11.28
CA ARG A 116 -8.99 2.20 12.04
C ARG A 116 -10.38 1.70 11.65
N THR A 117 -10.66 1.59 10.35
CA THR A 117 -11.94 1.07 9.84
C THR A 117 -12.23 -0.34 10.36
N ASP A 118 -11.24 -1.24 10.29
CA ASP A 118 -11.36 -2.61 10.78
C ASP A 118 -11.65 -2.65 12.28
N LEU A 119 -10.97 -1.82 13.07
CA LEU A 119 -11.17 -1.73 14.51
C LEU A 119 -12.55 -1.14 14.88
N GLU A 120 -13.05 -0.14 14.15
CA GLU A 120 -14.39 0.43 14.33
C GLU A 120 -15.47 -0.58 13.96
N SER A 121 -15.25 -1.40 12.93
CA SER A 121 -16.11 -2.54 12.61
C SER A 121 -16.14 -3.54 13.74
N TRP A 122 -14.99 -3.87 14.32
CA TRP A 122 -14.92 -4.76 15.48
C TRP A 122 -15.65 -4.19 16.70
N VAL A 123 -15.57 -2.89 16.98
CA VAL A 123 -16.38 -2.22 18.03
C VAL A 123 -17.87 -2.43 17.76
N SER A 124 -18.31 -2.31 16.52
CA SER A 124 -19.70 -2.53 16.14
C SER A 124 -20.14 -3.98 16.35
N ASP A 125 -19.26 -4.94 16.07
CA ASP A 125 -19.49 -6.37 16.31
C ASP A 125 -19.59 -6.69 17.81
N LEU A 126 -18.73 -6.10 18.63
CA LEU A 126 -18.79 -6.25 20.08
C LEU A 126 -20.13 -5.74 20.66
N LYS A 127 -20.61 -4.59 20.17
CA LYS A 127 -21.92 -4.05 20.54
C LYS A 127 -23.06 -5.01 20.16
N ARG A 128 -23.03 -5.56 18.95
CA ARG A 128 -24.02 -6.56 18.49
C ARG A 128 -24.02 -7.84 19.33
N GLN A 129 -22.86 -8.21 19.88
CA GLN A 129 -22.72 -9.35 20.80
C GLN A 129 -23.09 -9.03 22.24
N GLY A 130 -23.55 -7.81 22.55
CA GLY A 130 -23.88 -7.38 23.91
C GLY A 130 -22.67 -7.08 24.81
N LYS A 131 -21.45 -7.05 24.28
CA LYS A 131 -20.20 -6.77 24.99
C LYS A 131 -19.91 -5.26 25.03
N GLN A 132 -20.82 -4.51 25.68
CA GLN A 132 -20.80 -3.05 25.65
C GLN A 132 -19.56 -2.45 26.32
N GLU A 133 -19.06 -3.04 27.40
CA GLU A 133 -17.86 -2.58 28.11
C GLU A 133 -16.61 -2.70 27.22
N ASP A 134 -16.40 -3.89 26.62
CA ASP A 134 -15.30 -4.13 25.68
C ASP A 134 -15.37 -3.17 24.48
N ALA A 135 -16.58 -2.94 23.96
CA ALA A 135 -16.78 -2.03 22.82
C ALA A 135 -16.42 -0.58 23.17
N ASN A 136 -16.87 -0.09 24.33
CA ASN A 136 -16.57 1.27 24.81
C ASN A 136 -15.06 1.42 25.09
N TYR A 137 -14.46 0.41 25.68
CA TYR A 137 -13.03 0.39 25.96
C TYR A 137 -12.19 0.51 24.67
N LEU A 138 -12.48 -0.33 23.68
CA LEU A 138 -11.79 -0.31 22.38
C LEU A 138 -12.04 1.00 21.65
N ALA A 139 -13.28 1.50 21.60
CA ALA A 139 -13.63 2.76 20.96
C ALA A 139 -12.85 3.95 21.54
N ASN A 140 -12.67 4.02 22.87
CA ASN A 140 -11.90 5.07 23.51
C ASN A 140 -10.40 5.02 23.12
N LYS A 141 -9.83 3.83 23.00
CA LYS A 141 -8.45 3.67 22.56
C LYS A 141 -8.26 4.09 21.09
N ILE A 142 -9.20 3.71 20.23
CA ILE A 142 -9.22 4.10 18.82
C ILE A 142 -9.27 5.62 18.69
N ALA A 143 -10.22 6.27 19.37
CA ALA A 143 -10.42 7.71 19.31
C ALA A 143 -9.13 8.50 19.67
N ARG A 144 -8.40 8.05 20.70
CA ARG A 144 -7.16 8.70 21.15
C ARG A 144 -5.99 8.49 20.18
N LEU A 145 -5.79 7.25 19.72
CA LEU A 145 -4.64 6.92 18.88
C LEU A 145 -4.77 7.48 17.46
N PHE A 146 -5.97 7.35 16.89
CA PHE A 146 -6.27 7.70 15.50
C PHE A 146 -6.82 9.13 15.34
N GLU A 147 -6.66 9.98 16.37
CA GLU A 147 -6.95 11.41 16.23
C GLU A 147 -6.15 12.01 15.07
N GLY A 148 -6.86 12.66 14.13
CA GLY A 148 -6.28 13.23 12.90
C GLY A 148 -6.08 12.20 11.76
N ILE A 149 -6.38 10.93 11.98
CA ILE A 149 -6.42 9.91 10.93
C ILE A 149 -7.90 9.64 10.62
N ASN A 150 -8.40 10.19 9.53
CA ASN A 150 -9.79 9.98 9.13
C ASN A 150 -9.98 8.54 8.65
N VAL A 151 -11.18 7.99 8.90
CA VAL A 151 -11.65 6.82 8.18
C VAL A 151 -11.61 7.19 6.71
N LEU A 152 -11.01 6.35 5.88
CA LEU A 152 -11.19 6.52 4.43
C LEU A 152 -12.68 6.32 4.20
N GLU A 153 -13.41 7.44 4.03
CA GLU A 153 -14.74 7.36 3.45
C GLU A 153 -14.59 6.55 2.17
N ASP A 154 -15.50 5.60 1.94
CA ASP A 154 -15.67 4.99 0.63
C ASP A 154 -15.93 6.15 -0.33
N THR A 155 -14.88 6.78 -0.79
CA THR A 155 -14.98 7.73 -1.87
C THR A 155 -15.52 6.89 -3.01
N LYS A 156 -16.80 7.09 -3.35
CA LYS A 156 -17.36 6.65 -4.62
C LYS A 156 -16.25 6.82 -5.63
N ALA A 157 -15.87 5.71 -6.27
CA ALA A 157 -14.82 5.75 -7.28
C ALA A 157 -15.08 6.99 -8.14
N PRO A 158 -14.09 7.88 -8.31
CA PRO A 158 -14.32 9.12 -9.03
C PRO A 158 -14.96 8.76 -10.36
N GLU A 159 -16.07 9.41 -10.68
CA GLU A 159 -16.78 9.21 -11.97
C GLU A 159 -15.88 9.83 -13.04
N ILE A 160 -14.95 9.02 -13.55
CA ILE A 160 -14.06 9.45 -14.63
C ILE A 160 -14.88 9.35 -15.91
N LYS A 161 -15.30 10.50 -16.44
CA LYS A 161 -15.97 10.59 -17.74
C LYS A 161 -14.88 10.61 -18.82
N TYR A 162 -14.92 9.61 -19.69
CA TYR A 162 -14.01 9.52 -20.84
C TYR A 162 -14.71 10.06 -22.09
N ASP A 163 -14.02 10.88 -22.86
CA ASP A 163 -14.50 11.28 -24.19
C ASP A 163 -14.06 10.23 -25.21
N ALA A 164 -14.97 9.32 -25.54
CA ALA A 164 -14.73 8.20 -26.46
C ALA A 164 -14.77 8.59 -27.94
N SER A 165 -15.06 9.87 -28.28
CA SER A 165 -15.34 10.28 -29.67
C SER A 165 -14.09 10.40 -30.56
N ALA A 166 -12.89 10.36 -29.99
CA ALA A 166 -11.67 10.76 -30.69
C ALA A 166 -10.77 9.62 -31.20
N ASN A 167 -10.96 8.32 -30.76
CA ASN A 167 -10.03 7.27 -31.17
C ASN A 167 -10.60 5.85 -30.94
N VAL A 168 -10.53 4.95 -31.95
CA VAL A 168 -10.99 3.55 -31.84
C VAL A 168 -10.25 2.81 -30.72
N ASN A 169 -8.95 3.04 -30.60
CA ASN A 169 -8.15 2.44 -29.53
C ASN A 169 -8.56 2.92 -28.13
N LEU A 170 -9.08 4.13 -27.97
CA LEU A 170 -9.56 4.66 -26.70
C LEU A 170 -10.83 3.95 -26.25
N LYS A 171 -11.73 3.59 -27.16
CA LYS A 171 -12.96 2.83 -26.82
C LYS A 171 -12.64 1.47 -26.23
N GLU A 172 -11.75 0.70 -26.85
CA GLU A 172 -11.30 -0.60 -26.34
C GLU A 172 -10.67 -0.48 -24.94
N ARG A 173 -9.86 0.55 -24.74
CA ARG A 173 -9.21 0.84 -23.46
C ARG A 173 -10.23 1.20 -22.37
N ILE A 174 -11.27 1.97 -22.71
CA ILE A 174 -12.39 2.29 -21.80
C ILE A 174 -13.15 1.02 -21.40
N GLU A 175 -13.44 0.12 -22.35
CA GLU A 175 -14.12 -1.16 -22.07
C GLU A 175 -13.33 -2.02 -21.07
N ILE A 176 -11.99 -2.04 -21.17
CA ILE A 176 -11.11 -2.70 -20.19
C ILE A 176 -11.32 -2.12 -18.79
N ILE A 177 -11.34 -0.78 -18.67
CA ILE A 177 -11.50 -0.14 -17.37
C ILE A 177 -12.90 -0.32 -16.81
N ASP A 178 -13.92 -0.25 -17.64
CA ASP A 178 -15.30 -0.47 -17.20
C ASP A 178 -15.49 -1.91 -16.70
N PHE A 179 -14.82 -2.89 -17.34
CA PHE A 179 -14.81 -4.26 -16.86
C PHE A 179 -14.03 -4.38 -15.53
N ALA A 180 -12.87 -3.72 -15.41
CA ALA A 180 -12.11 -3.68 -14.18
C ALA A 180 -12.90 -3.08 -13.00
N LYS A 181 -13.64 -1.99 -13.25
CA LYS A 181 -14.47 -1.31 -12.24
C LYS A 181 -15.62 -2.18 -11.72
N LYS A 182 -16.14 -3.13 -12.53
CA LYS A 182 -17.15 -4.09 -12.06
C LYS A 182 -16.63 -5.01 -10.95
N GLN A 183 -15.32 -5.10 -10.78
CA GLN A 183 -14.69 -5.90 -9.72
C GLN A 183 -14.42 -5.12 -8.44
N LEU A 184 -14.77 -3.83 -8.37
CA LEU A 184 -14.54 -3.01 -7.17
C LEU A 184 -15.13 -3.68 -5.92
N GLY A 185 -14.34 -3.72 -4.85
CA GLY A 185 -14.70 -4.35 -3.58
C GLY A 185 -14.51 -5.86 -3.52
N VAL A 186 -14.18 -6.55 -4.62
CA VAL A 186 -13.81 -7.98 -4.56
C VAL A 186 -12.57 -8.14 -3.67
N PRO A 187 -12.59 -9.08 -2.69
CA PRO A 187 -11.52 -9.17 -1.71
C PRO A 187 -10.17 -9.60 -2.32
N TYR A 188 -9.10 -9.22 -1.64
CA TYR A 188 -7.77 -9.74 -1.95
C TYR A 188 -7.63 -11.19 -1.47
N VAL A 189 -7.20 -12.05 -2.36
CA VAL A 189 -6.86 -13.45 -2.05
C VAL A 189 -5.49 -13.77 -2.66
N SER A 190 -4.55 -14.20 -1.84
CA SER A 190 -3.22 -14.61 -2.34
C SER A 190 -3.35 -15.71 -3.39
N ALA A 191 -2.70 -15.54 -4.53
CA ALA A 191 -2.82 -16.37 -5.72
C ALA A 191 -4.22 -16.39 -6.35
N GLY A 192 -5.14 -15.52 -5.93
CA GLY A 192 -6.48 -15.38 -6.50
C GLY A 192 -6.46 -14.77 -7.90
N ASP A 193 -7.34 -15.24 -8.78
CA ASP A 193 -7.41 -14.84 -10.19
C ASP A 193 -8.83 -14.80 -10.75
N ASN A 194 -9.85 -14.77 -9.88
CA ASN A 194 -11.26 -14.81 -10.25
C ASN A 194 -12.11 -13.97 -9.29
N PRO A 195 -13.41 -13.71 -9.58
CA PRO A 195 -14.28 -12.86 -8.77
C PRO A 195 -14.54 -13.31 -7.33
N SER A 196 -14.08 -14.48 -6.91
CA SER A 196 -14.10 -14.88 -5.49
C SER A 196 -12.95 -14.23 -4.70
N GLY A 197 -11.94 -13.71 -5.39
CA GLY A 197 -10.81 -12.98 -4.82
C GLY A 197 -9.65 -12.89 -5.81
N PHE A 198 -8.92 -11.79 -5.76
CA PHE A 198 -7.78 -11.52 -6.62
C PHE A 198 -6.52 -11.21 -5.83
N ASP A 199 -5.35 -11.65 -6.34
CA ASP A 199 -4.10 -10.94 -6.08
C ASP A 199 -3.84 -9.88 -7.16
N CYS A 200 -2.77 -9.09 -7.04
CA CYS A 200 -2.51 -7.96 -7.93
C CYS A 200 -2.35 -8.39 -9.40
N SER A 201 -1.57 -9.41 -9.68
CA SER A 201 -1.33 -9.89 -11.04
C SER A 201 -2.45 -10.81 -11.57
N GLY A 202 -3.15 -11.50 -10.69
CA GLY A 202 -4.38 -12.24 -11.04
C GLY A 202 -5.50 -11.32 -11.50
N PHE A 203 -5.66 -10.17 -10.82
CA PHE A 203 -6.61 -9.13 -11.23
C PHE A 203 -6.29 -8.58 -12.61
N THR A 204 -5.04 -8.16 -12.85
CA THR A 204 -4.63 -7.64 -14.17
C THR A 204 -4.78 -8.69 -15.26
N THR A 205 -4.42 -9.95 -14.98
CA THR A 205 -4.61 -11.06 -15.92
C THR A 205 -6.09 -11.29 -16.24
N TYR A 206 -6.95 -11.29 -15.23
CA TYR A 206 -8.39 -11.48 -15.40
C TYR A 206 -9.02 -10.40 -16.27
N VAL A 207 -8.69 -9.13 -15.98
CA VAL A 207 -9.21 -7.97 -16.72
C VAL A 207 -8.72 -8.00 -18.18
N MET A 208 -7.44 -8.21 -18.39
CA MET A 208 -6.85 -8.20 -19.73
C MET A 208 -7.29 -9.40 -20.57
N ASN A 209 -7.48 -10.58 -19.96
CA ASN A 209 -8.04 -11.74 -20.65
C ASN A 209 -9.45 -11.48 -21.20
N ASN A 210 -10.28 -10.73 -20.48
CA ASN A 210 -11.60 -10.33 -20.95
C ASN A 210 -11.53 -9.47 -22.24
N ALA A 211 -10.44 -8.73 -22.41
CA ALA A 211 -10.16 -7.96 -23.63
C ALA A 211 -9.36 -8.75 -24.69
N GLY A 212 -9.20 -10.08 -24.52
CA GLY A 212 -8.44 -10.93 -25.43
C GLY A 212 -6.92 -10.82 -25.30
N VAL A 213 -6.42 -10.08 -24.31
CA VAL A 213 -4.99 -9.86 -24.08
C VAL A 213 -4.48 -10.83 -23.03
N LYS A 214 -3.58 -11.74 -23.41
CA LYS A 214 -2.99 -12.73 -22.50
C LYS A 214 -1.80 -12.15 -21.77
N LEU A 215 -1.83 -12.16 -20.44
CA LEU A 215 -0.73 -11.77 -19.57
C LEU A 215 -0.10 -12.97 -18.87
N PRO A 216 1.23 -12.91 -18.56
CA PRO A 216 1.84 -13.84 -17.62
C PRO A 216 1.18 -13.75 -16.24
N ARG A 217 1.25 -14.84 -15.45
CA ARG A 217 0.57 -14.91 -14.15
C ARG A 217 1.20 -14.00 -13.07
N ARG A 218 2.54 -13.83 -13.07
CA ARG A 218 3.24 -13.08 -12.02
C ARG A 218 3.51 -11.64 -12.46
N ALA A 219 3.42 -10.70 -11.53
CA ALA A 219 3.67 -9.28 -11.79
C ALA A 219 5.06 -9.01 -12.41
N LYS A 220 6.10 -9.72 -11.95
CA LYS A 220 7.44 -9.63 -12.53
C LYS A 220 7.46 -10.03 -14.01
N ASP A 221 6.84 -11.14 -14.33
CA ASP A 221 6.81 -11.65 -15.70
C ASP A 221 5.94 -10.74 -16.60
N GLN A 222 4.86 -10.14 -16.06
CA GLN A 222 4.08 -9.12 -16.76
C GLN A 222 4.95 -7.88 -17.05
N TYR A 223 5.75 -7.44 -16.07
CA TYR A 223 6.68 -6.34 -16.32
C TYR A 223 7.68 -6.67 -17.42
N GLU A 224 8.29 -7.84 -17.38
CA GLU A 224 9.27 -8.28 -18.40
C GLU A 224 8.65 -8.35 -19.80
N ALA A 225 7.42 -8.86 -19.92
CA ALA A 225 6.71 -9.03 -21.19
C ALA A 225 6.12 -7.72 -21.76
N ALA A 226 5.91 -6.70 -20.95
CA ALA A 226 5.29 -5.46 -21.37
C ALA A 226 6.19 -4.63 -22.29
N GLN A 227 5.59 -3.95 -23.28
CA GLN A 227 6.25 -2.83 -23.94
C GLN A 227 6.47 -1.71 -22.94
N LYS A 228 7.72 -1.40 -22.61
CA LYS A 228 8.05 -0.34 -21.65
C LYS A 228 7.70 1.02 -22.23
N ILE A 229 7.00 1.84 -21.44
CA ILE A 229 6.61 3.20 -21.81
C ILE A 229 7.05 4.18 -20.72
N LYS A 230 7.22 5.44 -21.09
CA LYS A 230 7.55 6.51 -20.14
C LYS A 230 6.29 6.89 -19.35
N GLU A 231 6.48 7.37 -18.11
CA GLU A 231 5.37 7.85 -17.28
C GLU A 231 4.46 8.86 -18.01
N ARG A 232 5.04 9.80 -18.74
CA ARG A 232 4.28 10.82 -19.50
C ARG A 232 3.39 10.23 -20.60
N ASP A 233 3.74 9.05 -21.10
CA ASP A 233 3.06 8.37 -22.21
C ASP A 233 2.07 7.31 -21.68
N ALA A 234 2.01 7.10 -20.35
CA ALA A 234 1.10 6.15 -19.72
C ALA A 234 -0.32 6.71 -19.68
N GLN A 235 -1.29 5.89 -20.06
CA GLN A 235 -2.69 6.23 -20.19
C GLN A 235 -3.60 5.05 -19.81
N ILE A 236 -4.91 5.24 -19.91
CA ILE A 236 -5.95 4.26 -19.66
C ILE A 236 -5.57 2.88 -20.22
N GLY A 237 -5.68 1.83 -19.42
CA GLY A 237 -5.42 0.45 -19.82
C GLY A 237 -3.94 0.04 -19.82
N ASP A 238 -2.99 0.97 -19.61
CA ASP A 238 -1.59 0.61 -19.40
C ASP A 238 -1.40 0.06 -17.97
N LEU A 239 -0.36 -0.74 -17.78
CA LEU A 239 -0.02 -1.26 -16.45
C LEU A 239 1.03 -0.40 -15.77
N VAL A 240 0.92 -0.24 -14.47
CA VAL A 240 1.96 0.37 -13.62
C VAL A 240 2.51 -0.69 -12.67
N PHE A 241 3.83 -0.71 -12.51
CA PHE A 241 4.55 -1.69 -11.73
C PHE A 241 5.31 -1.06 -10.58
N PHE A 242 5.32 -1.75 -9.46
CA PHE A 242 5.94 -1.27 -8.23
C PHE A 242 6.92 -2.30 -7.69
N SER A 243 7.95 -1.80 -7.01
CA SER A 243 8.93 -2.62 -6.31
C SER A 243 8.97 -2.26 -4.82
N ASN A 244 9.26 -3.26 -4.02
CA ASN A 244 9.64 -3.12 -2.62
C ASN A 244 11.17 -3.00 -2.44
N GLY A 245 11.89 -2.67 -3.51
CA GLY A 245 13.34 -2.45 -3.50
C GLY A 245 14.20 -3.60 -4.02
N THR A 246 13.68 -4.83 -4.11
CA THR A 246 14.42 -6.00 -4.59
C THR A 246 13.88 -6.54 -5.91
N GLU A 247 12.57 -6.60 -6.07
CA GLU A 247 11.91 -7.13 -7.26
C GLU A 247 10.54 -6.47 -7.46
N ILE A 248 9.91 -6.70 -8.61
CA ILE A 248 8.54 -6.27 -8.87
C ILE A 248 7.61 -7.04 -7.94
N SER A 249 6.95 -6.31 -7.04
CA SER A 249 6.09 -6.88 -5.99
C SER A 249 4.60 -6.58 -6.20
N HIS A 250 4.27 -5.59 -7.04
CA HIS A 250 2.88 -5.20 -7.26
C HIS A 250 2.65 -4.65 -8.67
N VAL A 251 1.38 -4.71 -9.11
CA VAL A 251 0.92 -4.20 -10.41
C VAL A 251 -0.51 -3.68 -10.30
N GLY A 252 -0.81 -2.61 -11.03
CA GLY A 252 -2.14 -2.05 -11.21
C GLY A 252 -2.40 -1.64 -12.65
N ILE A 253 -3.65 -1.32 -12.97
CA ILE A 253 -4.08 -0.83 -14.29
C ILE A 253 -4.30 0.67 -14.19
N ILE A 254 -3.69 1.45 -15.07
CA ILE A 254 -3.90 2.90 -15.15
C ILE A 254 -5.32 3.18 -15.65
N ILE A 255 -6.04 4.04 -14.93
CA ILE A 255 -7.39 4.48 -15.27
C ILE A 255 -7.47 5.97 -15.61
N SER A 256 -6.38 6.71 -15.46
CA SER A 256 -6.29 8.12 -15.82
C SER A 256 -5.94 8.32 -17.28
N GLU A 257 -6.47 9.37 -17.88
CA GLU A 257 -6.14 9.79 -19.25
C GLU A 257 -4.69 10.27 -19.37
N LEU A 258 -4.22 10.34 -20.61
CA LEU A 258 -2.91 10.89 -20.93
C LEU A 258 -2.78 12.34 -20.41
N GLY A 259 -1.67 12.63 -19.74
CA GLY A 259 -1.39 13.97 -19.19
C GLY A 259 -2.11 14.31 -17.89
N LYS A 260 -2.98 13.42 -17.36
CA LYS A 260 -3.62 13.58 -16.05
C LYS A 260 -2.79 12.93 -14.94
N PRO A 261 -2.98 13.34 -13.67
CA PRO A 261 -2.37 12.65 -12.52
C PRO A 261 -2.66 11.15 -12.59
N LYS A 262 -1.61 10.34 -12.34
CA LYS A 262 -1.71 8.90 -12.50
C LYS A 262 -2.58 8.29 -11.40
N THR A 263 -3.65 7.66 -11.83
CA THR A 263 -4.60 6.92 -10.98
C THR A 263 -4.67 5.49 -11.47
N MET A 264 -4.66 4.52 -10.55
CA MET A 264 -4.76 3.11 -10.88
C MET A 264 -5.93 2.43 -10.20
N ILE A 265 -6.42 1.34 -10.81
CA ILE A 265 -7.23 0.32 -10.15
C ILE A 265 -6.37 -0.92 -9.93
N HIS A 266 -6.42 -1.47 -8.72
CA HIS A 266 -5.55 -2.58 -8.31
C HIS A 266 -6.19 -3.46 -7.25
N ALA A 267 -5.65 -4.65 -7.01
CA ALA A 267 -6.01 -5.50 -5.89
C ALA A 267 -5.22 -5.07 -4.64
N SER A 268 -5.85 -4.30 -3.78
CA SER A 268 -5.30 -3.91 -2.47
C SER A 268 -5.53 -5.04 -1.47
N SER A 269 -4.49 -5.41 -0.74
CA SER A 269 -4.59 -6.45 0.31
C SER A 269 -5.51 -6.06 1.47
N SER A 270 -5.69 -4.76 1.71
CA SER A 270 -6.55 -4.25 2.79
C SER A 270 -7.96 -3.87 2.35
N LYS A 271 -8.18 -3.57 1.05
CA LYS A 271 -9.45 -3.04 0.53
C LYS A 271 -10.05 -3.89 -0.59
N GLY A 272 -9.37 -4.95 -1.02
CA GLY A 272 -9.72 -5.65 -2.23
C GLY A 272 -9.47 -4.79 -3.47
N ILE A 273 -10.26 -4.98 -4.52
CA ILE A 273 -10.15 -4.17 -5.74
C ILE A 273 -10.57 -2.73 -5.42
N SER A 274 -9.64 -1.81 -5.56
CA SER A 274 -9.80 -0.40 -5.20
C SER A 274 -9.08 0.53 -6.16
N ILE A 275 -9.43 1.82 -6.09
CA ILE A 275 -8.83 2.88 -6.91
C ILE A 275 -7.97 3.77 -6.01
N VAL A 276 -6.79 4.15 -6.50
CA VAL A 276 -5.89 5.06 -5.80
C VAL A 276 -5.16 5.98 -6.77
N GLU A 277 -5.00 7.25 -6.41
CA GLU A 277 -4.14 8.18 -7.12
C GLU A 277 -2.68 7.94 -6.71
N ILE A 278 -1.83 7.69 -7.70
CA ILE A 278 -0.41 7.38 -7.50
C ILE A 278 0.38 8.65 -7.20
N ASP A 279 0.11 9.72 -7.95
CA ASP A 279 0.94 10.93 -7.95
C ASP A 279 0.91 11.69 -6.62
N SER A 280 -0.21 11.69 -5.92
CA SER A 280 -0.37 12.26 -4.58
C SER A 280 -0.03 11.30 -3.45
N SER A 281 0.26 10.03 -3.76
CA SER A 281 0.52 9.01 -2.77
C SER A 281 1.97 8.98 -2.33
N ASN A 282 2.24 9.28 -1.06
CA ASN A 282 3.56 9.11 -0.45
C ASN A 282 3.98 7.63 -0.37
N TYR A 283 3.02 6.71 -0.51
CA TYR A 283 3.28 5.27 -0.54
C TYR A 283 3.59 4.77 -1.95
N TRP A 284 2.71 5.03 -2.93
CA TRP A 284 2.82 4.45 -4.27
C TRP A 284 3.86 5.15 -5.13
N LYS A 285 3.91 6.49 -5.12
CA LYS A 285 4.78 7.27 -6.01
C LYS A 285 6.26 6.88 -5.92
N PRO A 286 6.87 6.75 -4.72
CA PRO A 286 8.28 6.37 -4.60
C PRO A 286 8.59 4.93 -5.01
N ARG A 287 7.58 4.06 -5.10
CA ARG A 287 7.72 2.64 -5.43
C ARG A 287 7.50 2.31 -6.90
N VAL A 288 7.12 3.29 -7.72
CA VAL A 288 6.94 3.09 -9.16
C VAL A 288 8.27 2.73 -9.81
N VAL A 289 8.31 1.56 -10.44
CA VAL A 289 9.48 1.08 -11.23
C VAL A 289 9.31 1.43 -12.69
N GLY A 290 8.08 1.43 -13.19
CA GLY A 290 7.81 1.76 -14.58
C GLY A 290 6.39 1.43 -15.01
N TYR A 291 6.14 1.71 -16.27
CA TYR A 291 4.86 1.51 -16.92
C TYR A 291 5.02 0.57 -18.12
N GLY A 292 4.00 -0.19 -18.42
CA GLY A 292 4.02 -1.16 -19.52
C GLY A 292 2.71 -1.22 -20.28
N ARG A 293 2.80 -1.42 -21.58
CA ARG A 293 1.66 -1.46 -22.49
C ARG A 293 1.51 -2.84 -23.11
N PHE A 294 0.27 -3.32 -23.15
CA PHE A 294 -0.16 -4.55 -23.80
C PHE A 294 -1.26 -4.32 -24.85
N VAL A 295 -1.94 -3.18 -24.77
CA VAL A 295 -3.01 -2.78 -25.69
C VAL A 295 -2.51 -1.64 -26.57
N PRO A 296 -2.73 -1.69 -27.89
CA PRO A 296 -2.26 -0.68 -28.83
C PRO A 296 -2.68 0.75 -28.49
#